data_445c18bcc306b2569c15ad8eabe80739
#
_entry.id   445c18bcc306b2569c15ad8eabe80739
#
_cell.length_a   1.000
_cell.length_b   1.000
_cell.length_c   1.000
_cell.angle_alpha   90.00
_cell.angle_beta   90.00
_cell.angle_gamma   90.00
#
_symmetry.space_group_name_H-M   'P 1'
#
loop_
_entity.id
_entity.type
_entity.pdbx_description
1 polymer ?
#
loop_
_entity_poly.entity_id
_entity_poly.type
_entity_poly.pdbx_seq_one_letter_code
_entity_poly.pdbx_strand_id
1 'polypeptide(L)'
;SVVCLRGCARLRGRRGAGGRRGSGPADLRVERLHDEEPVPVDPNDSSSEKLPCLSIQLGRTKTGAADDGQRVVIVGRPVDALKAWLMAGGIAKGPVFRGIDRWGNLDDKALTPQTINAIVKRRAERARIDPAKVSAAGLRSGFMTEAAQQGVPLPEAMGQSQHRSVQQAARYYDDAGRKSGRAARLG
;
A
#
# COMPACT_ATOMS: atom_id res chain seq x y z
N SER A 1 -12.07 -3.04 -14.00
CA SER A 1 -12.02 -4.19 -14.91
C SER A 1 -11.28 -5.34 -14.26
N VAL A 2 -11.97 -6.43 -13.97
CA VAL A 2 -11.51 -7.69 -13.32
C VAL A 2 -10.33 -8.35 -14.07
N VAL A 3 -10.09 -7.98 -15.31
CA VAL A 3 -9.03 -8.51 -16.20
C VAL A 3 -7.61 -8.24 -15.66
N CYS A 4 -7.40 -7.28 -14.78
CA CYS A 4 -6.06 -6.93 -14.27
C CYS A 4 -5.48 -7.93 -13.25
N LEU A 5 -6.31 -8.79 -12.65
CA LEU A 5 -5.89 -9.72 -11.60
C LEU A 5 -5.35 -11.06 -12.13
N ARG A 6 -5.76 -11.49 -13.33
CA ARG A 6 -5.34 -12.78 -13.90
C ARG A 6 -3.85 -12.87 -14.31
N GLY A 7 -3.14 -11.77 -14.35
CA GLY A 7 -1.72 -11.73 -14.72
C GLY A 7 -0.72 -11.87 -13.56
N CYS A 8 -1.17 -11.99 -12.30
CA CYS A 8 -0.29 -12.03 -11.13
C CYS A 8 0.23 -13.41 -10.73
N ALA A 9 -0.27 -14.50 -11.35
CA ALA A 9 -0.27 -15.83 -10.76
C ALA A 9 0.89 -16.77 -11.13
N ARG A 10 1.95 -16.33 -11.77
CA ARG A 10 3.05 -17.26 -12.16
C ARG A 10 4.35 -16.98 -11.41
N LEU A 11 4.37 -17.25 -10.11
CA LEU A 11 5.62 -17.40 -9.39
C LEU A 11 5.52 -18.58 -8.42
N ARG A 12 6.22 -19.66 -8.74
CA ARG A 12 6.47 -20.76 -7.80
C ARG A 12 7.19 -20.20 -6.59
N GLY A 13 6.54 -20.27 -5.41
CA GLY A 13 7.16 -19.94 -4.15
C GLY A 13 8.34 -20.87 -3.87
N ARG A 14 9.56 -20.35 -3.93
CA ARG A 14 10.70 -21.03 -3.29
C ARG A 14 10.44 -20.97 -1.78
N ARG A 15 10.47 -22.15 -1.16
CA ARG A 15 10.47 -22.28 0.30
C ARG A 15 11.74 -21.61 0.84
N GLY A 16 11.61 -20.43 1.38
CA GLY A 16 12.66 -19.73 2.09
C GLY A 16 12.38 -19.82 3.58
N ALA A 17 13.27 -20.47 4.33
CA ALA A 17 13.23 -20.55 5.77
C ALA A 17 13.38 -19.17 6.43
N GLY A 18 12.59 -18.92 7.50
CA GLY A 18 12.97 -18.01 8.58
C GLY A 18 13.12 -16.52 8.23
N GLY A 19 12.15 -15.88 7.57
CA GLY A 19 12.13 -14.44 7.39
C GLY A 19 11.48 -13.74 8.60
N ARG A 20 12.18 -12.77 9.18
CA ARG A 20 11.71 -11.91 10.29
C ARG A 20 10.34 -11.34 9.96
N ARG A 21 9.37 -11.55 10.85
CA ARG A 21 8.02 -11.01 10.76
C ARG A 21 8.09 -9.48 10.84
N GLY A 22 7.85 -8.80 9.74
CA GLY A 22 7.74 -7.36 9.66
C GLY A 22 6.33 -7.00 9.23
N SER A 23 5.78 -5.88 9.69
CA SER A 23 4.48 -5.37 9.25
C SER A 23 4.57 -4.90 7.80
N GLY A 24 4.25 -5.79 6.89
CA GLY A 24 4.21 -5.51 5.46
C GLY A 24 2.93 -6.07 4.83
N PRO A 25 2.70 -5.82 3.54
CA PRO A 25 1.54 -6.36 2.82
C PRO A 25 1.40 -7.88 2.94
N ALA A 26 2.51 -8.60 3.16
CA ALA A 26 2.52 -10.05 3.38
C ALA A 26 1.81 -10.46 4.67
N ASP A 27 1.79 -9.57 5.68
CA ASP A 27 1.21 -9.86 7.00
C ASP A 27 -0.22 -9.33 7.14
N LEU A 28 -0.79 -8.74 6.08
CA LEU A 28 -2.15 -8.24 6.10
C LEU A 28 -3.15 -9.39 6.17
N ARG A 29 -4.07 -9.31 7.14
CA ARG A 29 -5.11 -10.31 7.37
C ARG A 29 -6.49 -9.66 7.30
N VAL A 30 -7.50 -10.45 6.90
CA VAL A 30 -8.89 -9.99 6.80
C VAL A 30 -9.41 -9.47 8.14
N GLU A 31 -9.03 -10.12 9.23
CA GLU A 31 -9.47 -9.77 10.58
C GLU A 31 -8.99 -8.39 11.07
N ARG A 32 -8.10 -7.76 10.29
CA ARG A 32 -7.57 -6.41 10.56
C ARG A 32 -8.16 -5.33 9.65
N LEU A 33 -9.12 -5.71 8.82
CA LEU A 33 -9.83 -4.82 7.93
C LEU A 33 -11.15 -4.43 8.60
N HIS A 34 -11.40 -3.14 8.75
CA HIS A 34 -12.64 -2.64 9.34
C HIS A 34 -13.27 -1.66 8.37
N ASP A 35 -14.52 -1.91 8.00
CA ASP A 35 -15.30 -0.95 7.23
C ASP A 35 -15.57 0.29 8.09
N GLU A 36 -15.37 1.45 7.51
CA GLU A 36 -15.64 2.75 8.11
C GLU A 36 -16.79 3.43 7.36
N GLU A 37 -17.35 4.47 7.95
CA GLU A 37 -18.36 5.26 7.27
C GLU A 37 -17.81 5.87 5.98
N PRO A 38 -18.56 5.81 4.87
CA PRO A 38 -18.15 6.43 3.62
C PRO A 38 -17.90 7.93 3.79
N VAL A 39 -16.83 8.43 3.21
CA VAL A 39 -16.44 9.83 3.30
C VAL A 39 -16.85 10.60 2.02
N PRO A 40 -17.28 11.87 2.12
CA PRO A 40 -17.61 12.66 0.95
C PRO A 40 -16.38 12.94 0.08
N VAL A 41 -16.55 13.04 -1.23
CA VAL A 41 -15.49 13.41 -2.18
C VAL A 41 -14.96 14.81 -1.88
N ASP A 42 -15.89 15.76 -1.62
CA ASP A 42 -15.55 17.09 -1.14
C ASP A 42 -15.78 17.17 0.38
N PRO A 43 -14.72 17.37 1.19
CA PRO A 43 -14.87 17.49 2.64
C PRO A 43 -15.75 18.65 3.10
N ASN A 44 -15.94 19.66 2.24
CA ASN A 44 -16.76 20.84 2.54
C ASN A 44 -18.22 20.67 2.10
N ASP A 45 -18.52 19.65 1.29
CA ASP A 45 -19.87 19.34 0.82
C ASP A 45 -20.29 17.92 1.25
N SER A 46 -21.05 17.86 2.34
CA SER A 46 -21.56 16.58 2.86
C SER A 46 -22.60 15.90 1.94
N SER A 47 -23.12 16.61 0.95
CA SER A 47 -24.05 16.10 -0.07
C SER A 47 -23.33 15.49 -1.27
N SER A 48 -22.00 15.67 -1.38
CA SER A 48 -21.20 15.11 -2.46
C SER A 48 -21.22 13.58 -2.46
N GLU A 49 -20.86 12.98 -3.59
CA GLU A 49 -20.72 11.53 -3.72
C GLU A 49 -19.82 10.97 -2.59
N LYS A 50 -20.26 9.87 -1.97
CA LYS A 50 -19.54 9.25 -0.88
C LYS A 50 -18.64 8.14 -1.39
N LEU A 51 -17.37 8.18 -0.99
CA LEU A 51 -16.37 7.18 -1.30
C LEU A 51 -16.31 6.12 -0.20
N PRO A 52 -16.21 4.83 -0.54
CA PRO A 52 -16.04 3.78 0.44
C PRO A 52 -14.74 4.00 1.22
N CYS A 53 -14.81 3.77 2.53
CA CYS A 53 -13.72 3.96 3.46
C CYS A 53 -13.45 2.66 4.23
N LEU A 54 -12.17 2.35 4.48
CA LEU A 54 -11.76 1.17 5.21
C LEU A 54 -10.51 1.48 6.03
N SER A 55 -10.51 1.08 7.29
CA SER A 55 -9.32 1.13 8.13
C SER A 55 -8.62 -0.22 8.19
N ILE A 56 -7.30 -0.17 8.23
CA ILE A 56 -6.42 -1.31 8.31
C ILE A 56 -5.64 -1.21 9.61
N GLN A 57 -5.92 -2.10 10.55
CA GLN A 57 -5.16 -2.18 11.77
C GLN A 57 -3.79 -2.82 11.48
N LEU A 58 -2.73 -2.07 11.72
CA LEU A 58 -1.37 -2.56 11.52
C LEU A 58 -0.98 -3.48 12.67
N GLY A 59 -0.41 -4.63 12.33
CA GLY A 59 0.13 -5.53 13.31
C GLY A 59 1.44 -5.03 13.91
N ARG A 60 1.97 -5.81 14.86
CA ARG A 60 3.23 -5.55 15.55
C ARG A 60 4.34 -5.12 14.59
N THR A 61 4.81 -3.90 14.72
CA THR A 61 5.98 -3.41 13.98
C THR A 61 7.26 -3.84 14.68
N LYS A 62 8.39 -3.85 13.95
CA LYS A 62 9.72 -4.30 14.42
C LYS A 62 10.19 -3.63 15.73
N THR A 63 9.63 -2.48 16.08
CA THR A 63 10.07 -1.59 17.16
C THR A 63 8.94 -1.08 18.06
N GLY A 64 7.71 -1.54 17.89
CA GLY A 64 6.55 -1.12 18.69
C GLY A 64 6.10 -2.20 19.67
N ALA A 65 5.52 -1.77 20.80
CA ALA A 65 4.78 -2.64 21.70
C ALA A 65 3.61 -3.33 20.97
N ALA A 66 3.10 -4.41 21.52
CA ALA A 66 2.20 -5.33 20.83
C ALA A 66 0.85 -4.74 20.38
N ASP A 67 0.52 -3.51 20.78
CA ASP A 67 -0.82 -2.93 20.57
C ASP A 67 -0.78 -1.40 20.52
N ASP A 68 -0.05 -0.86 19.55
CA ASP A 68 0.08 0.60 19.38
C ASP A 68 -1.14 1.23 18.67
N GLY A 69 -2.20 0.46 18.40
CA GLY A 69 -3.44 0.96 17.79
C GLY A 69 -3.27 1.65 16.42
N GLN A 70 -2.10 1.48 15.81
CA GLN A 70 -1.79 2.15 14.54
C GLN A 70 -2.70 1.66 13.44
N ARG A 71 -3.45 2.58 12.86
CA ARG A 71 -4.34 2.33 11.73
C ARG A 71 -3.90 3.14 10.51
N VAL A 72 -4.15 2.57 9.35
CA VAL A 72 -4.04 3.27 8.07
C VAL A 72 -5.42 3.25 7.45
N VAL A 73 -5.85 4.38 6.95
CA VAL A 73 -7.16 4.52 6.28
C VAL A 73 -6.95 4.56 4.78
N ILE A 74 -7.75 3.81 4.05
CA ILE A 74 -7.81 3.86 2.58
C ILE A 74 -9.22 4.24 2.15
N VAL A 75 -9.34 5.02 1.06
CA VAL A 75 -10.59 5.59 0.60
C VAL A 75 -10.74 5.38 -0.90
N GLY A 76 -11.95 5.10 -1.35
CA GLY A 76 -12.33 5.01 -2.77
C GLY A 76 -11.77 3.78 -3.48
N ARG A 77 -11.24 3.96 -4.67
CA ARG A 77 -10.78 2.88 -5.58
C ARG A 77 -9.94 1.77 -4.94
N PRO A 78 -9.01 2.04 -4.01
CA PRO A 78 -8.28 0.96 -3.31
C PRO A 78 -9.18 0.06 -2.49
N VAL A 79 -10.23 0.60 -1.88
CA VAL A 79 -11.22 -0.16 -1.09
C VAL A 79 -12.02 -1.06 -2.01
N ASP A 80 -12.52 -0.53 -3.13
CA ASP A 80 -13.27 -1.31 -4.12
C ASP A 80 -12.43 -2.46 -4.70
N ALA A 81 -11.18 -2.18 -5.02
CA ALA A 81 -10.26 -3.19 -5.54
C ALA A 81 -9.98 -4.29 -4.51
N LEU A 82 -9.82 -3.91 -3.24
CA LEU A 82 -9.61 -4.86 -2.16
C LEU A 82 -10.85 -5.74 -1.93
N LYS A 83 -12.02 -5.15 -1.86
CA LYS A 83 -13.30 -5.88 -1.72
C LYS A 83 -13.56 -6.81 -2.89
N ALA A 84 -13.33 -6.35 -4.12
CA ALA A 84 -13.45 -7.19 -5.32
C ALA A 84 -12.48 -8.37 -5.30
N TRP A 85 -11.25 -8.17 -4.81
CA TRP A 85 -10.27 -9.24 -4.63
C TRP A 85 -10.74 -10.27 -3.61
N LEU A 86 -11.18 -9.84 -2.43
CA LEU A 86 -11.66 -10.72 -1.36
C LEU A 86 -12.87 -11.55 -1.83
N MET A 87 -13.81 -10.90 -2.50
CA MET A 87 -15.01 -11.55 -3.05
C MET A 87 -14.63 -12.57 -4.14
N ALA A 88 -13.82 -12.19 -5.12
CA ALA A 88 -13.42 -13.07 -6.21
C ALA A 88 -12.62 -14.30 -5.74
N GLY A 89 -11.87 -14.14 -4.63
CA GLY A 89 -11.11 -15.23 -4.02
C GLY A 89 -11.86 -16.01 -2.95
N GLY A 90 -13.08 -15.64 -2.58
CA GLY A 90 -13.80 -16.23 -1.45
C GLY A 90 -13.05 -16.12 -0.11
N ILE A 91 -12.27 -15.03 0.07
CA ILE A 91 -11.38 -14.86 1.21
C ILE A 91 -12.14 -14.24 2.38
N ALA A 92 -12.69 -15.08 3.25
CA ALA A 92 -13.41 -14.62 4.43
C ALA A 92 -12.53 -14.43 5.69
N LYS A 93 -11.34 -15.06 5.74
CA LYS A 93 -10.43 -15.02 6.89
C LYS A 93 -8.98 -15.29 6.49
N GLY A 94 -8.05 -14.89 7.35
CA GLY A 94 -6.64 -15.19 7.16
C GLY A 94 -5.92 -14.18 6.26
N PRO A 95 -4.83 -14.59 5.57
CA PRO A 95 -4.05 -13.68 4.74
C PRO A 95 -4.88 -13.08 3.61
N VAL A 96 -4.78 -11.76 3.43
CA VAL A 96 -5.45 -11.05 2.34
C VAL A 96 -4.79 -11.36 1.00
N PHE A 97 -3.46 -11.25 0.93
CA PHE A 97 -2.73 -11.49 -0.31
C PHE A 97 -2.18 -12.91 -0.36
N ARG A 98 -2.71 -13.71 -1.28
CA ARG A 98 -2.39 -15.12 -1.48
C ARG A 98 -1.87 -15.38 -2.87
N GLY A 99 -1.12 -16.44 -3.04
CA GLY A 99 -0.69 -16.90 -4.36
C GLY A 99 -1.85 -17.50 -5.15
N ILE A 100 -1.80 -17.33 -6.48
CA ILE A 100 -2.67 -18.04 -7.41
C ILE A 100 -1.77 -18.94 -8.26
N ASP A 101 -2.12 -20.20 -8.37
CA ASP A 101 -1.38 -21.14 -9.21
C ASP A 101 -1.69 -20.95 -10.71
N ARG A 102 -1.08 -21.77 -11.57
CA ARG A 102 -1.29 -21.70 -13.03
C ARG A 102 -2.69 -22.12 -13.48
N TRP A 103 -3.42 -22.83 -12.61
CA TRP A 103 -4.77 -23.31 -12.88
C TRP A 103 -5.84 -22.36 -12.32
N GLY A 104 -5.44 -21.33 -11.59
CA GLY A 104 -6.33 -20.34 -10.98
C GLY A 104 -6.71 -20.65 -9.54
N ASN A 105 -6.15 -21.69 -8.93
CA ASN A 105 -6.43 -22.00 -7.53
C ASN A 105 -5.70 -21.04 -6.59
N LEU A 106 -6.40 -20.60 -5.56
CA LEU A 106 -5.87 -19.71 -4.55
C LEU A 106 -5.16 -20.51 -3.45
N ASP A 107 -3.93 -20.10 -3.09
CA ASP A 107 -3.19 -20.69 -1.96
C ASP A 107 -3.78 -20.16 -0.64
N ASP A 108 -3.72 -20.98 0.42
CA ASP A 108 -4.09 -20.56 1.79
C ASP A 108 -3.00 -19.74 2.48
N LYS A 109 -1.80 -19.73 1.94
CA LYS A 109 -0.65 -19.05 2.52
C LYS A 109 -0.51 -17.62 2.00
N ALA A 110 -0.03 -16.73 2.88
CA ALA A 110 0.32 -15.38 2.50
C ALA A 110 1.44 -15.35 1.45
N LEU A 111 1.40 -14.36 0.57
CA LEU A 111 2.52 -14.04 -0.30
C LEU A 111 3.76 -13.68 0.52
N THR A 112 4.93 -14.11 0.06
CA THR A 112 6.18 -13.67 0.67
C THR A 112 6.53 -12.24 0.26
N PRO A 113 7.31 -11.49 1.07
CA PRO A 113 7.78 -10.16 0.68
C PRO A 113 8.53 -10.14 -0.66
N GLN A 114 9.27 -11.20 -0.96
CA GLN A 114 9.98 -11.37 -2.23
C GLN A 114 9.01 -11.50 -3.39
N THR A 115 7.93 -12.27 -3.22
CA THR A 115 6.89 -12.42 -4.25
C THR A 115 6.18 -11.09 -4.50
N ILE A 116 5.87 -10.34 -3.44
CA ILE A 116 5.26 -9.00 -3.56
C ILE A 116 6.19 -8.06 -4.35
N ASN A 117 7.48 -8.04 -4.02
CA ASN A 117 8.45 -7.22 -4.75
C ASN A 117 8.55 -7.63 -6.24
N ALA A 118 8.52 -8.93 -6.54
CA ALA A 118 8.50 -9.42 -7.91
C ALA A 118 7.23 -9.01 -8.67
N ILE A 119 6.08 -8.99 -8.00
CA ILE A 119 4.81 -8.49 -8.59
C ILE A 119 4.94 -7.00 -8.93
N VAL A 120 5.47 -6.19 -8.02
CA VAL A 120 5.68 -4.74 -8.24
C VAL A 120 6.58 -4.52 -9.45
N LYS A 121 7.72 -5.20 -9.53
CA LYS A 121 8.66 -5.09 -10.66
C LYS A 121 8.02 -5.48 -11.99
N ARG A 122 7.26 -6.59 -12.02
CA ARG A 122 6.53 -7.01 -13.22
C ARG A 122 5.46 -5.99 -13.66
N ARG A 123 4.82 -5.31 -12.72
CA ARG A 123 3.87 -4.25 -13.03
C ARG A 123 4.56 -3.03 -13.61
N ALA A 124 5.70 -2.66 -13.08
CA ALA A 124 6.55 -1.60 -13.62
C ALA A 124 6.97 -1.91 -15.06
N GLU A 125 7.47 -3.12 -15.32
CA GLU A 125 7.85 -3.56 -16.66
C GLU A 125 6.69 -3.45 -17.67
N ARG A 126 5.49 -3.89 -17.28
CA ARG A 126 4.29 -3.74 -18.13
C ARG A 126 3.91 -2.29 -18.39
N ALA A 127 4.22 -1.40 -17.45
CA ALA A 127 4.05 0.05 -17.59
C ALA A 127 5.22 0.73 -18.32
N ARG A 128 6.17 -0.05 -18.86
CA ARG A 128 7.41 0.43 -19.51
C ARG A 128 8.30 1.26 -18.58
N ILE A 129 8.23 0.98 -17.29
CA ILE A 129 9.12 1.55 -16.27
C ILE A 129 10.21 0.51 -15.99
N ASP A 130 11.47 0.98 -15.94
CA ASP A 130 12.61 0.11 -15.63
C ASP A 130 12.43 -0.59 -14.28
N PRO A 131 12.32 -1.93 -14.25
CA PRO A 131 12.09 -2.68 -13.02
C PRO A 131 13.26 -2.64 -12.04
N ALA A 132 14.46 -2.23 -12.49
CA ALA A 132 15.61 -2.04 -11.61
C ALA A 132 15.43 -0.81 -10.69
N LYS A 133 14.68 0.19 -11.14
CA LYS A 133 14.40 1.42 -10.38
C LYS A 133 13.23 1.31 -9.42
N VAL A 134 12.53 0.18 -9.41
CA VAL A 134 11.28 0.00 -8.64
C VAL A 134 11.42 -1.15 -7.65
N SER A 135 10.91 -0.93 -6.45
CA SER A 135 10.81 -1.96 -5.42
C SER A 135 9.55 -1.77 -4.57
N ALA A 136 9.10 -2.82 -3.89
CA ALA A 136 7.97 -2.73 -2.96
C ALA A 136 8.26 -1.73 -1.82
N ALA A 137 9.50 -1.66 -1.32
CA ALA A 137 9.91 -0.67 -0.34
C ALA A 137 9.95 0.75 -0.93
N GLY A 138 10.34 0.87 -2.21
CA GLY A 138 10.39 2.14 -2.93
C GLY A 138 9.01 2.79 -3.11
N LEU A 139 7.92 2.02 -3.14
CA LEU A 139 6.57 2.57 -3.22
C LEU A 139 6.25 3.48 -2.02
N ARG A 140 6.77 3.16 -0.84
CA ARG A 140 6.59 3.99 0.36
C ARG A 140 7.33 5.32 0.25
N SER A 141 8.54 5.30 -0.32
CA SER A 141 9.30 6.52 -0.60
C SER A 141 8.63 7.34 -1.70
N GLY A 142 8.16 6.68 -2.76
CA GLY A 142 7.41 7.31 -3.85
C GLY A 142 6.15 8.01 -3.35
N PHE A 143 5.40 7.39 -2.43
CA PHE A 143 4.24 8.02 -1.79
C PHE A 143 4.63 9.33 -1.09
N MET A 144 5.73 9.35 -0.32
CA MET A 144 6.18 10.58 0.36
C MET A 144 6.56 11.69 -0.62
N THR A 145 7.23 11.33 -1.72
CA THR A 145 7.57 12.30 -2.77
C THR A 145 6.32 12.85 -3.44
N GLU A 146 5.36 11.99 -3.77
CA GLU A 146 4.09 12.40 -4.38
C GLU A 146 3.28 13.29 -3.43
N ALA A 147 3.17 12.91 -2.16
CA ALA A 147 2.49 13.70 -1.14
C ALA A 147 3.09 15.12 -1.03
N ALA A 148 4.43 15.21 -1.05
CA ALA A 148 5.12 16.50 -1.03
C ALA A 148 4.82 17.33 -2.28
N GLN A 149 4.77 16.72 -3.46
CA GLN A 149 4.46 17.40 -4.73
C GLN A 149 3.01 17.89 -4.78
N GLN A 150 2.09 17.14 -4.17
CA GLN A 150 0.67 17.48 -4.05
C GLN A 150 0.39 18.48 -2.91
N GLY A 151 1.41 18.89 -2.14
CA GLY A 151 1.27 19.82 -1.03
C GLY A 151 0.59 19.24 0.22
N VAL A 152 0.53 17.90 0.33
CA VAL A 152 -0.01 17.24 1.54
C VAL A 152 0.90 17.58 2.73
N PRO A 153 0.34 17.97 3.90
CA PRO A 153 1.15 18.26 5.09
C PRO A 153 2.02 17.07 5.53
N LEU A 154 3.28 17.33 5.90
CA LEU A 154 4.21 16.27 6.30
C LEU A 154 3.68 15.35 7.42
N PRO A 155 3.01 15.84 8.49
CA PRO A 155 2.46 14.96 9.52
C PRO A 155 1.41 14.00 9.00
N GLU A 156 0.55 14.45 8.08
CA GLU A 156 -0.49 13.63 7.44
C GLU A 156 0.14 12.53 6.58
N ALA A 157 1.08 12.87 5.72
CA ALA A 157 1.81 11.92 4.89
C ALA A 157 2.60 10.91 5.75
N MET A 158 3.16 11.34 6.87
CA MET A 158 3.84 10.44 7.82
C MET A 158 2.86 9.47 8.49
N GLY A 159 1.68 9.94 8.89
CA GLY A 159 0.62 9.09 9.44
C GLY A 159 0.22 7.98 8.48
N GLN A 160 -0.01 8.32 7.22
CA GLN A 160 -0.41 7.37 6.19
C GLN A 160 0.73 6.42 5.79
N SER A 161 1.95 6.92 5.64
CA SER A 161 3.11 6.12 5.25
C SER A 161 3.78 5.39 6.40
N GLN A 162 3.37 5.68 7.64
CA GLN A 162 3.96 5.10 8.86
C GLN A 162 5.48 5.38 9.01
N HIS A 163 5.94 6.55 8.55
CA HIS A 163 7.29 7.00 8.83
C HIS A 163 7.40 7.48 10.27
N ARG A 164 8.38 6.93 11.01
CA ARG A 164 8.63 7.31 12.41
C ARG A 164 9.62 8.46 12.55
N SER A 165 10.56 8.55 11.62
CA SER A 165 11.58 9.60 11.65
C SER A 165 11.13 10.79 10.83
N VAL A 166 10.86 11.90 11.51
CA VAL A 166 10.55 13.19 10.88
C VAL A 166 11.69 13.62 9.96
N GLN A 167 12.94 13.45 10.40
CA GLN A 167 14.11 13.82 9.59
C GLN A 167 14.21 13.06 8.28
N GLN A 168 13.89 11.75 8.28
CA GLN A 168 13.87 10.97 7.05
C GLN A 168 12.71 11.38 6.14
N ALA A 169 11.55 11.64 6.73
CA ALA A 169 10.36 12.05 5.97
C ALA A 169 10.55 13.45 5.37
N ALA A 170 11.15 14.39 6.13
CA ALA A 170 11.41 15.76 5.67
C ALA A 170 12.30 15.81 4.42
N ARG A 171 13.25 14.90 4.26
CA ARG A 171 14.13 14.85 3.07
C ARG A 171 13.34 14.74 1.76
N TYR A 172 12.24 13.97 1.75
CA TYR A 172 11.38 13.87 0.56
C TYR A 172 10.68 15.18 0.24
N TYR A 173 10.33 15.95 1.26
CA TYR A 173 9.71 17.27 1.15
C TYR A 173 10.71 18.34 0.73
N ASP A 174 11.92 18.31 1.25
CA ASP A 174 13.00 19.23 0.88
C ASP A 174 13.34 19.09 -0.61
N ASP A 175 13.45 17.84 -1.10
CA ASP A 175 13.75 17.58 -2.51
C ASP A 175 12.60 18.02 -3.44
N ALA A 176 11.35 17.82 -3.03
CA ALA A 176 10.20 18.31 -3.78
C ALA A 176 10.13 19.85 -3.76
N GLY A 177 10.35 20.46 -2.59
CA GLY A 177 10.36 21.91 -2.40
C GLY A 177 11.43 22.63 -3.20
N ARG A 178 12.63 22.03 -3.36
CA ARG A 178 13.70 22.61 -4.19
C ARG A 178 13.32 22.73 -5.66
N LYS A 179 12.53 21.79 -6.18
CA LYS A 179 12.09 21.79 -7.59
C LYS A 179 10.92 22.73 -7.83
N SER A 180 10.03 22.89 -6.86
CA SER A 180 8.81 23.69 -6.98
C SER A 180 8.90 25.05 -6.29
N GLY A 181 9.93 25.30 -5.50
CA GLY A 181 10.09 26.48 -4.66
C GLY A 181 10.17 27.79 -5.44
N ARG A 182 9.52 28.84 -4.92
CA ARG A 182 9.56 30.19 -5.49
C ARG A 182 11.00 30.72 -5.52
N ALA A 183 11.83 30.35 -4.54
CA ALA A 183 13.24 30.75 -4.47
C ALA A 183 14.08 30.27 -5.68
N ALA A 184 13.76 29.09 -6.24
CA ALA A 184 14.42 28.58 -7.44
C ALA A 184 14.08 29.36 -8.73
N ARG A 185 13.11 30.27 -8.66
CA ARG A 185 12.60 31.08 -9.79
C ARG A 185 12.98 32.56 -9.67
N LEU A 186 13.81 32.91 -8.68
CA LEU A 186 14.30 34.27 -8.45
C LEU A 186 15.62 34.54 -9.22
N GLY A 187 15.76 34.00 -10.45
CA GLY A 187 16.89 34.26 -11.31
C GLY A 187 16.48 34.94 -12.59
#